data_8c57bafaf961ed765acb1781750eefb1
#
_entry.id   8c57bafaf961ed765acb1781750eefb1
#
_cell.length_a   1.000
_cell.length_b   1.000
_cell.length_c   1.000
_cell.angle_alpha   90.00
_cell.angle_beta   90.00
_cell.angle_gamma   90.00
#
_symmetry.space_group_name_H-M   'P 1'
#
loop_
_entity.id
_entity.type
_entity.pdbx_description
1 polymer ?
#
loop_
_entity_poly.entity_id
_entity_poly.type
_entity_poly.pdbx_seq_one_letter_code
_entity_poly.pdbx_strand_id
1 'polypeptide(L)'
;MNVNDQRARINADRWPNIALVPQGRRIEVKARKAESEFAAICEKAGIQLFGDAPDVIVREDSLFKRIAAAGWLGVAESYMAGEWYAENLVDVLKKLIAVGYHPKMPKLDLGGDYSGMEVDTQLIKLFSGDGMSIQGTLFSSGVPTTERIAVRSYVKGAGRANEPATHFVDQTTLSDPTLVEKADLGAGQLRSTTALLDSAGVHAGTHLLDFPSSGGALAINACHRGATVDALTTDLNFATDLREILDLANVEGSAHVELIDDPIPAPKAWPTQYDVITSVEKLELMQPGMKKRYVQAIDRMLAVGGAFACQSVVLNEEKADIATAAMSVHKAYVWPAFSPMRLSDMHKLVDRFTNLRIISQTHFPGHYQAGLRLQRETFEGNIRQAAADGFDVVYRRLWIYQLAMREALFIAGAVDAVQCLATTRHRRGGR
;
A
#
# COMPACT_ATOMS: atom_id res chain seq x y z
N MET A 1 -26.02 -21.36 -11.58
CA MET A 1 -25.31 -22.09 -10.52
C MET A 1 -25.79 -21.54 -9.21
N ASN A 2 -26.39 -22.38 -8.34
CA ASN A 2 -27.09 -21.89 -7.13
C ASN A 2 -26.01 -21.42 -6.10
N VAL A 3 -26.24 -20.32 -5.41
CA VAL A 3 -25.27 -19.69 -4.47
C VAL A 3 -24.96 -20.64 -3.30
N ASN A 4 -25.91 -21.47 -2.89
CA ASN A 4 -25.67 -22.54 -1.91
C ASN A 4 -24.60 -23.55 -2.34
N ASP A 5 -24.49 -23.84 -3.67
CA ASP A 5 -23.41 -24.65 -4.24
C ASP A 5 -22.04 -23.97 -4.20
N GLN A 6 -22.02 -22.63 -4.21
CA GLN A 6 -20.75 -21.88 -4.13
C GLN A 6 -20.21 -21.81 -2.69
N ARG A 7 -21.08 -21.66 -1.68
CA ARG A 7 -20.68 -21.69 -0.27
C ARG A 7 -20.14 -23.05 0.17
N ALA A 8 -20.77 -24.14 -0.29
CA ALA A 8 -20.31 -25.50 0.01
C ALA A 8 -18.87 -25.78 -0.48
N ARG A 9 -18.32 -24.91 -1.35
CA ARG A 9 -16.96 -25.01 -1.90
C ARG A 9 -15.94 -24.11 -1.20
N ILE A 10 -16.38 -23.28 -0.22
CA ILE A 10 -15.44 -22.43 0.56
C ILE A 10 -14.81 -23.31 1.63
N ASN A 11 -13.49 -23.41 1.62
CA ASN A 11 -12.75 -24.12 2.66
C ASN A 11 -12.85 -23.34 3.97
N ALA A 12 -13.61 -23.88 4.93
CA ALA A 12 -13.87 -23.24 6.23
C ALA A 12 -12.62 -23.16 7.12
N ASP A 13 -11.66 -24.07 6.96
CA ASP A 13 -10.41 -24.05 7.73
C ASP A 13 -9.51 -22.90 7.28
N ARG A 14 -9.49 -22.62 5.97
CA ARG A 14 -8.72 -21.50 5.41
C ARG A 14 -9.44 -20.16 5.54
N TRP A 15 -10.77 -20.16 5.36
CA TRP A 15 -11.61 -18.96 5.30
C TRP A 15 -12.79 -19.01 6.31
N PRO A 16 -12.52 -19.14 7.62
CA PRO A 16 -13.60 -19.33 8.59
C PRO A 16 -14.62 -18.19 8.59
N ASN A 17 -14.17 -16.92 8.50
CA ASN A 17 -15.08 -15.76 8.48
C ASN A 17 -15.88 -15.64 7.18
N ILE A 18 -15.38 -16.19 6.07
CA ILE A 18 -16.07 -16.18 4.78
C ILE A 18 -17.09 -17.33 4.71
N ALA A 19 -16.72 -18.50 5.19
CA ALA A 19 -17.59 -19.69 5.22
C ALA A 19 -18.78 -19.49 6.18
N LEU A 20 -18.55 -18.84 7.33
CA LEU A 20 -19.56 -18.62 8.37
C LEU A 20 -20.23 -17.26 8.21
N VAL A 21 -21.57 -17.26 8.14
CA VAL A 21 -22.36 -16.03 8.17
C VAL A 21 -22.64 -15.66 9.64
N PRO A 22 -22.45 -14.39 10.05
CA PRO A 22 -22.82 -13.94 11.38
C PRO A 22 -24.28 -14.23 11.70
N GLN A 23 -24.57 -14.79 12.89
CA GLN A 23 -25.91 -15.20 13.30
C GLN A 23 -26.29 -14.61 14.66
N GLY A 24 -27.59 -14.67 14.97
CA GLY A 24 -28.18 -14.28 16.26
C GLY A 24 -29.18 -13.13 16.17
N ARG A 25 -30.13 -13.09 17.13
CA ARG A 25 -31.22 -12.09 17.14
C ARG A 25 -30.75 -10.63 16.99
N ARG A 26 -29.64 -10.28 17.63
CA ARG A 26 -29.09 -8.92 17.55
C ARG A 26 -28.55 -8.60 16.13
N ILE A 27 -27.97 -9.60 15.47
CA ILE A 27 -27.48 -9.46 14.09
C ILE A 27 -28.65 -9.29 13.12
N GLU A 28 -29.72 -10.09 13.26
CA GLU A 28 -30.91 -9.99 12.42
C GLU A 28 -31.55 -8.58 12.47
N VAL A 29 -31.69 -8.01 13.67
CA VAL A 29 -32.23 -6.64 13.81
C VAL A 29 -31.30 -5.59 13.18
N LYS A 30 -29.99 -5.73 13.41
CA LYS A 30 -29.00 -4.82 12.82
C LYS A 30 -28.88 -4.99 11.31
N ALA A 31 -29.05 -6.20 10.78
CA ALA A 31 -29.00 -6.49 9.35
C ALA A 31 -30.10 -5.75 8.59
N ARG A 32 -31.35 -5.74 9.09
CA ARG A 32 -32.45 -4.97 8.49
C ARG A 32 -32.14 -3.46 8.44
N LYS A 33 -31.51 -2.95 9.50
CA LYS A 33 -31.07 -1.56 9.54
C LYS A 33 -29.95 -1.31 8.52
N ALA A 34 -28.95 -2.20 8.45
CA ALA A 34 -27.85 -2.11 7.50
C ALA A 34 -28.35 -2.18 6.05
N GLU A 35 -29.35 -3.02 5.77
CA GLU A 35 -30.01 -3.09 4.46
C GLU A 35 -30.64 -1.75 4.08
N SER A 36 -31.45 -1.18 4.98
CA SER A 36 -32.10 0.12 4.74
C SER A 36 -31.08 1.25 4.58
N GLU A 37 -30.02 1.27 5.41
CA GLU A 37 -28.94 2.26 5.31
C GLU A 37 -28.15 2.09 4.00
N PHE A 38 -27.87 0.85 3.58
CA PHE A 38 -27.17 0.56 2.33
C PHE A 38 -28.01 0.97 1.12
N ALA A 39 -29.32 0.65 1.09
CA ALA A 39 -30.21 1.06 0.02
C ALA A 39 -30.28 2.59 -0.11
N ALA A 40 -30.47 3.31 1.01
CA ALA A 40 -30.52 4.76 1.02
C ALA A 40 -29.18 5.40 0.56
N ILE A 41 -28.04 4.82 0.91
CA ILE A 41 -26.73 5.32 0.48
C ILE A 41 -26.49 5.02 -1.01
N CYS A 42 -26.94 3.87 -1.51
CA CYS A 42 -26.89 3.54 -2.94
C CYS A 42 -27.72 4.53 -3.77
N GLU A 43 -28.93 4.84 -3.32
CA GLU A 43 -29.77 5.86 -3.94
C GLU A 43 -29.07 7.22 -3.98
N LYS A 44 -28.53 7.68 -2.85
CA LYS A 44 -27.75 8.93 -2.76
C LYS A 44 -26.51 8.92 -3.67
N ALA A 45 -25.88 7.77 -3.84
CA ALA A 45 -24.69 7.58 -4.68
C ALA A 45 -25.02 7.42 -6.18
N GLY A 46 -26.29 7.30 -6.54
CA GLY A 46 -26.71 6.98 -7.91
C GLY A 46 -26.31 5.56 -8.32
N ILE A 47 -26.32 4.61 -7.36
CA ILE A 47 -26.07 3.19 -7.58
C ILE A 47 -27.42 2.47 -7.70
N GLN A 48 -27.65 1.82 -8.82
CA GLN A 48 -28.89 1.07 -9.07
C GLN A 48 -28.79 -0.34 -8.46
N LEU A 49 -29.73 -0.67 -7.57
CA LEU A 49 -29.88 -2.01 -6.98
C LEU A 49 -30.93 -2.86 -7.69
N PHE A 50 -31.80 -2.25 -8.48
CA PHE A 50 -32.95 -2.89 -9.15
C PHE A 50 -33.07 -2.38 -10.59
N GLY A 51 -33.77 -3.13 -11.43
CA GLY A 51 -34.03 -2.78 -12.83
C GLY A 51 -33.35 -3.75 -13.80
N ASP A 52 -33.32 -3.39 -15.08
CA ASP A 52 -32.80 -4.25 -16.16
C ASP A 52 -31.26 -4.35 -16.16
N ALA A 53 -30.57 -3.32 -15.63
CA ALA A 53 -29.13 -3.26 -15.55
C ALA A 53 -28.66 -2.70 -14.19
N PRO A 54 -28.79 -3.44 -13.09
CA PRO A 54 -28.38 -2.98 -11.79
C PRO A 54 -26.85 -2.91 -11.68
N ASP A 55 -26.33 -1.82 -11.06
CA ASP A 55 -24.88 -1.67 -10.78
C ASP A 55 -24.40 -2.70 -9.75
N VAL A 56 -25.28 -3.08 -8.82
CA VAL A 56 -25.00 -4.08 -7.77
C VAL A 56 -26.09 -5.14 -7.77
N ILE A 57 -25.69 -6.39 -7.89
CA ILE A 57 -26.57 -7.56 -7.82
C ILE A 57 -26.37 -8.21 -6.44
N VAL A 58 -27.33 -8.02 -5.54
CA VAL A 58 -27.37 -8.74 -4.26
C VAL A 58 -27.94 -10.14 -4.50
N ARG A 59 -27.12 -11.16 -4.22
CA ARG A 59 -27.50 -12.57 -4.40
C ARG A 59 -28.01 -13.21 -3.13
N GLU A 60 -27.53 -12.70 -1.97
CA GLU A 60 -27.90 -13.21 -0.65
C GLU A 60 -27.99 -12.09 0.37
N ASP A 61 -29.01 -12.13 1.25
CA ASP A 61 -29.23 -11.17 2.34
C ASP A 61 -28.17 -11.24 3.44
N SER A 62 -27.32 -12.26 3.41
CA SER A 62 -26.15 -12.38 4.30
C SER A 62 -25.15 -11.23 4.15
N LEU A 63 -25.13 -10.52 3.01
CA LEU A 63 -24.43 -9.24 2.83
C LEU A 63 -24.76 -8.28 4.00
N PHE A 64 -26.04 -8.09 4.32
CA PHE A 64 -26.44 -7.14 5.34
C PHE A 64 -26.10 -7.61 6.75
N LYS A 65 -26.06 -8.93 6.99
CA LYS A 65 -25.56 -9.51 8.26
C LYS A 65 -24.07 -9.26 8.45
N ARG A 66 -23.28 -9.38 7.38
CA ARG A 66 -21.84 -9.07 7.41
C ARG A 66 -21.58 -7.58 7.58
N ILE A 67 -22.30 -6.72 6.86
CA ILE A 67 -22.22 -5.26 7.07
C ILE A 67 -22.57 -4.89 8.51
N ALA A 68 -23.64 -5.47 9.07
CA ALA A 68 -24.06 -5.22 10.45
C ALA A 68 -23.03 -5.70 11.49
N ALA A 69 -22.24 -6.72 11.17
CA ALA A 69 -21.22 -7.29 12.04
C ALA A 69 -19.88 -6.57 11.91
N ALA A 70 -19.45 -6.21 10.68
CA ALA A 70 -18.10 -5.81 10.41
C ALA A 70 -17.96 -4.58 9.48
N GLY A 71 -19.04 -3.88 9.16
CA GLY A 71 -18.99 -2.64 8.37
C GLY A 71 -18.37 -2.86 6.98
N TRP A 72 -17.37 -2.06 6.60
CA TRP A 72 -16.67 -2.20 5.32
C TRP A 72 -16.00 -3.57 5.14
N LEU A 73 -15.46 -4.16 6.21
CA LEU A 73 -14.95 -5.53 6.13
C LEU A 73 -16.04 -6.52 5.76
N GLY A 74 -17.27 -6.34 6.29
CA GLY A 74 -18.42 -7.15 5.92
C GLY A 74 -18.82 -7.03 4.45
N VAL A 75 -18.68 -5.84 3.84
CA VAL A 75 -18.87 -5.64 2.38
C VAL A 75 -17.86 -6.48 1.60
N ALA A 76 -16.58 -6.45 2.00
CA ALA A 76 -15.51 -7.21 1.36
C ALA A 76 -15.71 -8.73 1.52
N GLU A 77 -15.96 -9.19 2.74
CA GLU A 77 -16.20 -10.61 3.05
C GLU A 77 -17.38 -11.18 2.26
N SER A 78 -18.43 -10.38 2.13
CA SER A 78 -19.61 -10.74 1.35
C SER A 78 -19.28 -10.86 -0.17
N TYR A 79 -18.44 -9.97 -0.70
CA TYR A 79 -17.94 -10.09 -2.08
C TYR A 79 -17.09 -11.34 -2.25
N MET A 80 -16.16 -11.60 -1.32
CA MET A 80 -15.32 -12.79 -1.32
C MET A 80 -16.16 -14.08 -1.26
N ALA A 81 -17.25 -14.08 -0.49
CA ALA A 81 -18.22 -15.19 -0.44
C ALA A 81 -19.06 -15.32 -1.73
N GLY A 82 -19.15 -14.28 -2.56
CA GLY A 82 -19.99 -14.22 -3.77
C GLY A 82 -21.45 -13.92 -3.49
N GLU A 83 -21.73 -13.29 -2.36
CA GLU A 83 -23.08 -12.92 -1.92
C GLU A 83 -23.62 -11.69 -2.66
N TRP A 84 -22.73 -10.91 -3.28
CA TRP A 84 -23.06 -9.84 -4.22
C TRP A 84 -22.02 -9.75 -5.34
N TYR A 85 -22.40 -9.05 -6.40
CA TYR A 85 -21.58 -8.83 -7.59
C TYR A 85 -21.85 -7.43 -8.14
N ALA A 86 -20.85 -6.83 -8.74
CA ALA A 86 -20.94 -5.62 -9.53
C ALA A 86 -20.11 -5.79 -10.81
N GLU A 87 -20.64 -5.40 -11.98
CA GLU A 87 -19.90 -5.45 -13.23
C GLU A 87 -18.73 -4.46 -13.19
N ASN A 88 -19.00 -3.24 -12.70
CA ASN A 88 -17.96 -2.24 -12.45
C ASN A 88 -17.77 -2.04 -10.94
N LEU A 89 -17.00 -2.95 -10.32
CA LEU A 89 -16.73 -2.93 -8.88
C LEU A 89 -16.07 -1.62 -8.43
N VAL A 90 -15.15 -1.09 -9.22
CA VAL A 90 -14.42 0.16 -8.90
C VAL A 90 -15.38 1.35 -8.85
N ASP A 91 -16.30 1.45 -9.80
CA ASP A 91 -17.28 2.55 -9.83
C ASP A 91 -18.21 2.51 -8.63
N VAL A 92 -18.69 1.32 -8.24
CA VAL A 92 -19.54 1.13 -7.05
C VAL A 92 -18.77 1.55 -5.79
N LEU A 93 -17.54 1.05 -5.59
CA LEU A 93 -16.74 1.37 -4.42
C LEU A 93 -16.40 2.88 -4.35
N LYS A 94 -16.00 3.47 -5.48
CA LYS A 94 -15.72 4.92 -5.60
C LYS A 94 -16.95 5.76 -5.20
N LYS A 95 -18.13 5.42 -5.72
CA LYS A 95 -19.38 6.11 -5.42
C LYS A 95 -19.74 6.03 -3.93
N LEU A 96 -19.61 4.85 -3.32
CA LEU A 96 -19.85 4.67 -1.87
C LEU A 96 -18.88 5.51 -1.01
N ILE A 97 -17.59 5.54 -1.38
CA ILE A 97 -16.59 6.37 -0.70
C ILE A 97 -16.91 7.86 -0.85
N ALA A 98 -17.25 8.30 -2.07
CA ALA A 98 -17.53 9.70 -2.39
C ALA A 98 -18.73 10.26 -1.61
N VAL A 99 -19.79 9.48 -1.39
CA VAL A 99 -20.97 9.90 -0.60
C VAL A 99 -20.75 9.78 0.92
N GLY A 100 -19.58 9.29 1.35
CA GLY A 100 -19.24 9.17 2.75
C GLY A 100 -19.83 7.92 3.43
N TYR A 101 -20.03 6.81 2.71
CA TYR A 101 -20.53 5.59 3.31
C TYR A 101 -19.59 5.10 4.41
N HIS A 102 -20.05 5.14 5.64
CA HIS A 102 -19.24 4.78 6.81
C HIS A 102 -20.04 3.91 7.79
N PRO A 103 -20.28 2.63 7.44
CA PRO A 103 -20.98 1.71 8.30
C PRO A 103 -20.19 1.48 9.60
N LYS A 104 -20.89 1.34 10.72
CA LYS A 104 -20.27 1.11 12.01
C LYS A 104 -19.45 -0.18 12.00
N MET A 105 -18.17 -0.06 12.36
CA MET A 105 -17.25 -1.18 12.45
C MET A 105 -16.89 -1.49 13.90
N PRO A 106 -16.79 -2.77 14.29
CA PRO A 106 -16.10 -3.13 15.52
C PRO A 106 -14.62 -2.78 15.41
N LYS A 107 -13.96 -2.55 16.55
CA LYS A 107 -12.50 -2.41 16.56
C LYS A 107 -11.88 -3.75 16.16
N LEU A 108 -11.16 -3.74 15.03
CA LEU A 108 -10.40 -4.89 14.58
C LEU A 108 -9.03 -4.89 15.27
N ASP A 109 -8.87 -5.78 16.22
CA ASP A 109 -7.57 -6.06 16.84
C ASP A 109 -6.94 -7.27 16.12
N LEU A 110 -6.24 -6.95 15.04
CA LEU A 110 -5.57 -7.94 14.19
C LEU A 110 -4.07 -7.80 14.44
N GLY A 111 -3.59 -8.34 15.53
CA GLY A 111 -2.28 -8.23 16.12
C GLY A 111 -1.02 -8.13 15.23
N GLY A 112 0.12 -7.87 15.87
CA GLY A 112 1.46 -7.83 15.27
C GLY A 112 1.95 -6.38 14.99
N ASP A 113 3.25 -6.16 15.22
CA ASP A 113 3.90 -4.86 15.01
C ASP A 113 4.29 -4.61 13.54
N TYR A 114 4.60 -5.69 12.81
CA TYR A 114 4.97 -5.71 11.40
C TYR A 114 4.40 -6.95 10.74
N SER A 115 3.89 -6.80 9.53
CA SER A 115 3.30 -7.93 8.81
C SER A 115 4.35 -8.95 8.39
N GLY A 116 5.54 -8.52 8.00
CA GLY A 116 6.65 -9.37 7.58
C GLY A 116 6.34 -10.31 6.40
N MET A 117 5.07 -10.51 6.13
CA MET A 117 4.61 -11.37 5.05
C MET A 117 4.66 -10.63 3.73
N GLU A 118 5.54 -11.05 2.89
CA GLU A 118 5.57 -10.59 1.51
C GLU A 118 4.45 -11.27 0.70
N VAL A 119 4.05 -10.63 -0.37
CA VAL A 119 3.09 -11.23 -1.31
C VAL A 119 3.81 -12.36 -2.05
N ASP A 120 3.13 -13.50 -2.19
CA ASP A 120 3.63 -14.66 -2.91
C ASP A 120 4.12 -14.26 -4.32
N THR A 121 5.35 -14.62 -4.67
CA THR A 121 5.98 -14.27 -5.96
C THR A 121 5.24 -14.86 -7.14
N GLN A 122 4.59 -16.04 -7.00
CA GLN A 122 3.74 -16.61 -8.04
C GLN A 122 2.49 -15.75 -8.27
N LEU A 123 1.94 -15.17 -7.20
CA LEU A 123 0.83 -14.23 -7.32
C LEU A 123 1.27 -12.93 -8.00
N ILE A 124 2.44 -12.39 -7.65
CA ILE A 124 2.97 -11.15 -8.25
C ILE A 124 3.08 -11.29 -9.77
N LYS A 125 3.55 -12.41 -10.29
CA LYS A 125 3.65 -12.72 -11.73
C LYS A 125 2.30 -12.64 -12.46
N LEU A 126 1.19 -12.81 -11.75
CA LEU A 126 -0.14 -12.82 -12.35
C LEU A 126 -0.74 -11.42 -12.56
N PHE A 127 -0.19 -10.38 -11.90
CA PHE A 127 -0.73 -9.03 -12.00
C PHE A 127 0.32 -7.93 -12.24
N SER A 128 1.60 -8.21 -12.01
CA SER A 128 2.68 -7.27 -12.23
C SER A 128 3.12 -7.23 -13.71
N GLY A 129 3.61 -6.09 -14.17
CA GLY A 129 4.13 -5.92 -15.52
C GLY A 129 5.57 -6.42 -15.68
N ASP A 130 6.38 -6.36 -14.62
CA ASP A 130 7.76 -6.85 -14.58
C ASP A 130 7.90 -8.21 -13.90
N GLY A 131 6.82 -8.78 -13.38
CA GLY A 131 6.79 -10.05 -12.65
C GLY A 131 7.42 -10.03 -11.26
N MET A 132 7.83 -8.87 -10.77
CA MET A 132 8.58 -8.72 -9.51
C MET A 132 7.99 -7.67 -8.56
N SER A 133 7.29 -6.66 -9.10
CA SER A 133 6.91 -5.46 -8.37
C SER A 133 5.44 -5.44 -7.98
N ILE A 134 5.16 -5.11 -6.72
CA ILE A 134 3.81 -4.87 -6.21
C ILE A 134 3.51 -3.38 -6.03
N GLN A 135 4.53 -2.54 -6.06
CA GLN A 135 4.45 -1.10 -5.85
C GLN A 135 3.77 -0.36 -7.01
N GLY A 136 3.44 0.89 -6.74
CA GLY A 136 2.86 1.81 -7.71
C GLY A 136 3.80 2.14 -8.87
N THR A 137 3.21 2.74 -9.88
CA THR A 137 3.83 3.04 -11.16
C THR A 137 4.00 4.54 -11.38
N LEU A 138 5.01 4.92 -12.18
CA LEU A 138 5.13 6.22 -12.82
C LEU A 138 5.18 6.03 -14.34
N PHE A 139 4.29 6.69 -15.07
CA PHE A 139 4.28 6.64 -16.53
C PHE A 139 5.02 7.86 -17.12
N SER A 140 5.41 7.76 -18.38
CA SER A 140 6.21 8.82 -19.05
C SER A 140 5.42 10.07 -19.41
N SER A 141 4.09 9.99 -19.47
CA SER A 141 3.22 11.03 -20.01
C SER A 141 2.80 12.12 -19.01
N GLY A 142 3.17 12.00 -17.73
CA GLY A 142 2.85 13.02 -16.73
C GLY A 142 3.75 14.26 -16.82
N VAL A 143 3.17 15.45 -16.58
CA VAL A 143 3.90 16.72 -16.53
C VAL A 143 4.14 17.12 -15.09
N PRO A 144 5.40 17.31 -14.64
CA PRO A 144 5.69 17.77 -13.29
C PRO A 144 5.44 19.27 -13.11
N THR A 145 4.84 19.63 -11.99
CA THR A 145 4.76 21.01 -11.50
C THR A 145 5.37 21.05 -10.11
N THR A 146 6.41 21.89 -9.93
CA THR A 146 7.12 21.98 -8.65
C THR A 146 6.88 23.34 -8.02
N GLU A 147 6.55 23.34 -6.75
CA GLU A 147 6.42 24.52 -5.91
C GLU A 147 7.16 24.32 -4.58
N ARG A 148 7.53 25.43 -3.93
CA ARG A 148 8.15 25.38 -2.61
C ARG A 148 7.12 25.74 -1.56
N ILE A 149 6.74 24.77 -0.73
CA ILE A 149 5.74 24.92 0.30
C ILE A 149 6.37 25.07 1.70
N ALA A 150 5.70 25.79 2.59
CA ALA A 150 6.08 25.88 4.00
C ALA A 150 5.37 24.78 4.79
N VAL A 151 6.13 23.87 5.38
CA VAL A 151 5.63 22.78 6.21
C VAL A 151 5.97 23.04 7.67
N ARG A 152 5.06 22.71 8.57
CA ARG A 152 5.26 22.84 10.01
C ARG A 152 6.43 21.99 10.49
N SER A 153 7.34 22.54 11.28
CA SER A 153 8.35 21.78 12.00
C SER A 153 7.72 21.12 13.25
N TYR A 154 7.99 19.82 13.40
CA TYR A 154 7.58 19.04 14.58
C TYR A 154 8.75 18.76 15.52
N VAL A 155 9.91 19.35 15.29
CA VAL A 155 11.09 19.23 16.13
C VAL A 155 10.83 19.83 17.51
N LYS A 156 11.39 19.24 18.54
CA LYS A 156 11.28 19.80 19.91
C LYS A 156 11.88 21.21 19.97
N GLY A 157 11.08 22.19 20.32
CA GLY A 157 11.50 23.59 20.37
C GLY A 157 11.26 24.38 19.08
N ALA A 158 10.53 23.85 18.11
CA ALA A 158 10.12 24.60 16.91
C ALA A 158 9.49 25.95 17.25
N GLY A 159 9.87 26.99 16.51
CA GLY A 159 9.47 28.39 16.76
C GLY A 159 10.32 29.12 17.84
N ARG A 160 11.37 28.48 18.37
CA ARG A 160 12.34 29.06 19.30
C ARG A 160 13.71 29.24 18.64
N ALA A 161 14.64 29.96 19.29
CA ALA A 161 15.87 30.54 18.75
C ALA A 161 16.65 29.73 17.69
N ASN A 162 16.69 28.41 17.78
CA ASN A 162 17.52 27.56 16.91
C ASN A 162 16.72 26.65 15.96
N GLU A 163 15.40 26.65 16.04
CA GLU A 163 14.55 25.81 15.20
C GLU A 163 13.34 26.63 14.70
N PRO A 164 13.20 26.87 13.41
CA PRO A 164 12.08 27.60 12.85
C PRO A 164 10.74 26.85 13.07
N ALA A 165 9.64 27.60 13.14
CA ALA A 165 8.29 27.03 13.26
C ALA A 165 7.87 26.24 12.02
N THR A 166 8.41 26.62 10.86
CA THR A 166 8.19 25.99 9.57
C THR A 166 9.52 25.82 8.84
N HIS A 167 9.55 24.86 7.91
CA HIS A 167 10.64 24.70 6.95
C HIS A 167 10.07 24.59 5.55
N PHE A 168 10.91 24.75 4.54
CA PHE A 168 10.50 24.62 3.15
C PHE A 168 10.71 23.20 2.64
N VAL A 169 9.75 22.73 1.85
CA VAL A 169 9.77 21.44 1.15
C VAL A 169 9.49 21.71 -0.32
N ASP A 170 10.29 21.15 -1.20
CA ASP A 170 10.03 21.20 -2.64
C ASP A 170 8.97 20.13 -2.97
N GLN A 171 7.76 20.57 -3.32
CA GLN A 171 6.64 19.71 -3.66
C GLN A 171 6.48 19.64 -5.18
N THR A 172 6.59 18.46 -5.75
CA THR A 172 6.30 18.18 -7.14
C THR A 172 4.99 17.42 -7.26
N THR A 173 4.10 17.87 -8.12
CA THR A 173 2.86 17.15 -8.45
C THR A 173 2.93 16.75 -9.93
N LEU A 174 2.71 15.47 -10.21
CA LEU A 174 2.60 14.97 -11.57
C LEU A 174 1.13 15.01 -12.00
N SER A 175 0.88 15.55 -13.20
CA SER A 175 -0.45 15.45 -13.82
C SER A 175 -0.77 13.99 -14.15
N ASP A 176 -2.06 13.70 -14.33
CA ASP A 176 -2.49 12.35 -14.69
C ASP A 176 -1.80 11.86 -15.98
N PRO A 177 -1.44 10.58 -16.06
CA PRO A 177 -0.85 10.02 -17.27
C PRO A 177 -1.92 9.86 -18.36
N THR A 178 -1.49 9.97 -19.61
CA THR A 178 -2.36 9.83 -20.79
C THR A 178 -2.00 8.59 -21.59
N LEU A 179 -3.01 7.92 -22.14
CA LEU A 179 -2.86 6.81 -23.10
C LEU A 179 -1.99 5.64 -22.59
N VAL A 180 -2.17 5.25 -21.33
CA VAL A 180 -1.43 4.12 -20.75
C VAL A 180 -2.18 2.79 -20.96
N GLU A 181 -1.44 1.77 -21.40
CA GLU A 181 -1.92 0.43 -21.72
C GLU A 181 -1.23 -0.64 -20.85
N LYS A 182 -1.71 -1.88 -20.91
CA LYS A 182 -1.11 -3.00 -20.14
C LYS A 182 0.38 -3.22 -20.44
N ALA A 183 0.79 -2.99 -21.69
CA ALA A 183 2.19 -3.11 -22.10
C ALA A 183 3.12 -2.11 -21.38
N ASP A 184 2.58 -1.00 -20.89
CA ASP A 184 3.35 0.05 -20.20
C ASP A 184 3.59 -0.25 -18.71
N LEU A 185 2.89 -1.24 -18.16
CA LEU A 185 2.89 -1.50 -16.70
C LEU A 185 4.30 -1.76 -16.16
N GLY A 186 5.07 -2.67 -16.78
CA GLY A 186 6.44 -2.97 -16.36
C GLY A 186 7.38 -1.77 -16.48
N ALA A 187 7.28 -1.00 -17.58
CA ALA A 187 8.05 0.23 -17.76
C ALA A 187 7.66 1.30 -16.70
N GLY A 188 6.37 1.36 -16.33
CA GLY A 188 5.89 2.26 -15.28
C GLY A 188 6.43 1.88 -13.89
N GLN A 189 6.50 0.59 -13.58
CA GLN A 189 7.09 0.08 -12.34
C GLN A 189 8.59 0.39 -12.26
N LEU A 190 9.35 0.12 -13.33
CA LEU A 190 10.76 0.47 -13.41
C LEU A 190 10.98 1.99 -13.28
N ARG A 191 10.14 2.82 -13.90
CA ARG A 191 10.27 4.28 -13.81
C ARG A 191 10.00 4.79 -12.39
N SER A 192 9.11 4.15 -11.63
CA SER A 192 8.86 4.49 -10.22
C SER A 192 10.12 4.30 -9.37
N THR A 193 10.80 3.15 -9.49
CA THR A 193 12.07 2.91 -8.79
C THR A 193 13.18 3.83 -9.29
N THR A 194 13.23 4.10 -10.61
CA THR A 194 14.17 5.03 -11.22
C THR A 194 14.04 6.43 -10.61
N ALA A 195 12.83 6.97 -10.53
CA ALA A 195 12.58 8.29 -9.94
C ALA A 195 12.98 8.36 -8.47
N LEU A 196 12.72 7.31 -7.71
CA LEU A 196 13.11 7.22 -6.30
C LEU A 196 14.64 7.23 -6.13
N LEU A 197 15.36 6.44 -6.92
CA LEU A 197 16.83 6.37 -6.93
C LEU A 197 17.46 7.67 -7.40
N ASP A 198 16.87 8.34 -8.43
CA ASP A 198 17.31 9.65 -8.91
C ASP A 198 17.17 10.73 -7.82
N SER A 199 16.03 10.74 -7.12
CA SER A 199 15.79 11.70 -6.04
C SER A 199 16.79 11.55 -4.88
N ALA A 200 17.24 10.31 -4.62
CA ALA A 200 18.24 10.00 -3.60
C ALA A 200 19.69 10.18 -4.09
N GLY A 201 19.90 10.49 -5.37
CA GLY A 201 21.23 10.68 -5.97
C GLY A 201 22.05 9.39 -6.07
N VAL A 202 21.41 8.25 -6.28
CA VAL A 202 22.09 6.95 -6.41
C VAL A 202 22.92 6.89 -7.69
N HIS A 203 24.20 6.61 -7.55
CA HIS A 203 25.20 6.55 -8.64
C HIS A 203 26.24 5.44 -8.36
N ALA A 204 27.21 5.30 -9.26
CA ALA A 204 28.30 4.35 -9.07
C ALA A 204 29.09 4.61 -7.76
N GLY A 205 29.26 3.56 -6.99
CA GLY A 205 29.91 3.58 -5.68
C GLY A 205 28.99 3.91 -4.50
N THR A 206 27.69 4.19 -4.74
CA THR A 206 26.72 4.34 -3.66
C THR A 206 26.53 3.02 -2.92
N HIS A 207 26.60 3.02 -1.59
CA HIS A 207 26.19 1.92 -0.74
C HIS A 207 24.75 2.13 -0.30
N LEU A 208 23.84 1.31 -0.81
CA LEU A 208 22.39 1.43 -0.65
C LEU A 208 21.85 0.31 0.24
N LEU A 209 20.95 0.66 1.15
CA LEU A 209 20.13 -0.29 1.90
C LEU A 209 18.69 -0.23 1.43
N ASP A 210 18.12 -1.34 0.95
CA ASP A 210 16.69 -1.51 0.73
C ASP A 210 16.06 -2.20 1.94
N PHE A 211 15.32 -1.43 2.76
CA PHE A 211 14.91 -1.88 4.08
C PHE A 211 13.51 -1.41 4.49
N PRO A 212 12.59 -2.31 4.85
CA PRO A 212 12.58 -3.72 4.46
C PRO A 212 12.60 -3.85 2.94
N SER A 213 13.20 -4.92 2.41
CA SER A 213 13.38 -5.05 0.97
C SER A 213 12.05 -4.94 0.21
N SER A 214 12.10 -4.17 -0.88
CA SER A 214 10.95 -3.95 -1.77
C SER A 214 10.86 -4.95 -2.93
N GLY A 215 11.90 -5.80 -3.08
CA GLY A 215 11.99 -6.79 -4.14
C GLY A 215 13.08 -6.51 -5.17
N GLY A 216 13.14 -7.35 -6.22
CA GLY A 216 14.23 -7.35 -7.18
C GLY A 216 14.34 -6.09 -8.02
N ALA A 217 13.22 -5.47 -8.41
CA ALA A 217 13.22 -4.36 -9.36
C ALA A 217 14.06 -3.14 -8.90
N LEU A 218 13.96 -2.75 -7.62
CA LEU A 218 14.74 -1.64 -7.07
C LEU A 218 16.22 -2.01 -6.97
N ALA A 219 16.52 -3.19 -6.43
CA ALA A 219 17.90 -3.65 -6.25
C ALA A 219 18.63 -3.76 -7.59
N ILE A 220 18.02 -4.39 -8.60
CA ILE A 220 18.57 -4.51 -9.96
C ILE A 220 18.83 -3.13 -10.57
N ASN A 221 17.85 -2.22 -10.47
CA ASN A 221 17.99 -0.86 -11.01
C ASN A 221 19.15 -0.10 -10.33
N ALA A 222 19.30 -0.23 -9.01
CA ALA A 222 20.41 0.39 -8.28
C ALA A 222 21.78 -0.22 -8.69
N CYS A 223 21.87 -1.55 -8.82
CA CYS A 223 23.10 -2.23 -9.27
C CYS A 223 23.48 -1.82 -10.68
N HIS A 224 22.53 -1.67 -11.60
CA HIS A 224 22.80 -1.18 -12.96
C HIS A 224 23.35 0.26 -12.99
N ARG A 225 23.17 1.04 -11.93
CA ARG A 225 23.80 2.36 -11.73
C ARG A 225 25.19 2.28 -11.11
N GLY A 226 25.65 1.07 -10.78
CA GLY A 226 26.95 0.82 -10.13
C GLY A 226 26.91 0.97 -8.61
N ALA A 227 25.74 0.93 -7.98
CA ALA A 227 25.61 0.88 -6.55
C ALA A 227 25.81 -0.55 -6.02
N THR A 228 26.24 -0.67 -4.75
CA THR A 228 26.17 -1.92 -3.97
C THR A 228 24.92 -1.87 -3.11
N VAL A 229 24.13 -2.93 -3.11
CA VAL A 229 22.81 -2.99 -2.44
C VAL A 229 22.80 -4.08 -1.38
N ASP A 230 22.43 -3.72 -0.16
CA ASP A 230 22.02 -4.67 0.87
C ASP A 230 20.48 -4.65 0.96
N ALA A 231 19.84 -5.81 0.83
CA ALA A 231 18.40 -6.00 0.91
C ALA A 231 18.05 -6.83 2.14
N LEU A 232 17.37 -6.23 3.12
CA LEU A 232 17.03 -6.88 4.39
C LEU A 232 15.57 -7.36 4.38
N THR A 233 15.37 -8.61 4.78
CA THR A 233 14.04 -9.21 4.97
C THR A 233 14.02 -10.16 6.16
N THR A 234 12.82 -10.35 6.74
CA THR A 234 12.56 -11.37 7.77
C THR A 234 11.87 -12.61 7.19
N ASP A 235 11.58 -12.64 5.90
CA ASP A 235 10.90 -13.73 5.22
C ASP A 235 11.89 -14.59 4.44
N LEU A 236 12.01 -15.86 4.86
CA LEU A 236 12.94 -16.81 4.26
C LEU A 236 12.59 -17.15 2.80
N ASN A 237 11.30 -17.29 2.50
CA ASN A 237 10.86 -17.62 1.13
C ASN A 237 11.14 -16.45 0.20
N PHE A 238 10.77 -15.25 0.63
CA PHE A 238 11.08 -14.03 -0.11
C PHE A 238 12.60 -13.84 -0.31
N ALA A 239 13.43 -14.09 0.73
CA ALA A 239 14.87 -14.00 0.58
C ALA A 239 15.42 -15.00 -0.47
N THR A 240 14.84 -16.19 -0.53
CA THR A 240 15.23 -17.22 -1.51
C THR A 240 14.87 -16.79 -2.91
N ASP A 241 13.62 -16.40 -3.14
CA ASP A 241 13.14 -15.93 -4.43
C ASP A 241 13.89 -14.68 -4.91
N LEU A 242 14.20 -13.76 -3.99
CA LEU A 242 14.93 -12.55 -4.33
C LEU A 242 16.35 -12.86 -4.78
N ARG A 243 17.05 -13.81 -4.12
CA ARG A 243 18.40 -14.24 -4.56
C ARG A 243 18.37 -14.85 -5.96
N GLU A 244 17.37 -15.67 -6.26
CA GLU A 244 17.19 -16.24 -7.61
C GLU A 244 16.96 -15.15 -8.67
N ILE A 245 16.14 -14.14 -8.36
CA ILE A 245 15.87 -13.00 -9.26
C ILE A 245 17.14 -12.18 -9.51
N LEU A 246 17.95 -11.93 -8.47
CA LEU A 246 19.20 -11.17 -8.58
C LEU A 246 20.27 -11.95 -9.37
N ASP A 247 20.35 -13.27 -9.19
CA ASP A 247 21.22 -14.16 -9.96
C ASP A 247 20.84 -14.15 -11.45
N LEU A 248 19.55 -14.30 -11.76
CA LEU A 248 19.05 -14.23 -13.13
C LEU A 248 19.32 -12.87 -13.80
N ALA A 249 19.37 -11.80 -13.02
CA ALA A 249 19.71 -10.46 -13.50
C ALA A 249 21.23 -10.22 -13.60
N ASN A 250 22.08 -11.17 -13.18
CA ASN A 250 23.54 -11.08 -13.11
C ASN A 250 24.03 -9.89 -12.26
N VAL A 251 23.37 -9.64 -11.12
CA VAL A 251 23.76 -8.57 -10.18
C VAL A 251 24.10 -9.09 -8.78
N GLU A 252 24.16 -10.40 -8.58
CA GLU A 252 24.46 -11.07 -7.30
C GLU A 252 25.82 -10.64 -6.70
N GLY A 253 26.76 -10.19 -7.53
CA GLY A 253 28.04 -9.64 -7.07
C GLY A 253 27.95 -8.24 -6.47
N SER A 254 26.83 -7.55 -6.63
CA SER A 254 26.60 -6.17 -6.15
C SER A 254 25.33 -6.03 -5.30
N ALA A 255 24.50 -7.08 -5.22
CA ALA A 255 23.29 -7.10 -4.42
C ALA A 255 23.34 -8.27 -3.42
N HIS A 256 23.24 -7.97 -2.11
CA HIS A 256 23.31 -8.94 -1.03
C HIS A 256 21.97 -9.01 -0.31
N VAL A 257 21.41 -10.21 -0.20
CA VAL A 257 20.14 -10.45 0.50
C VAL A 257 20.42 -11.04 1.87
N GLU A 258 20.04 -10.30 2.90
CA GLU A 258 20.25 -10.68 4.28
C GLU A 258 18.93 -11.03 4.97
N LEU A 259 18.86 -12.24 5.50
CA LEU A 259 17.76 -12.68 6.35
C LEU A 259 18.04 -12.26 7.80
N ILE A 260 17.15 -11.45 8.36
CA ILE A 260 17.28 -10.93 9.73
C ILE A 260 16.16 -11.49 10.62
N ASP A 261 16.47 -11.74 11.90
CA ASP A 261 15.50 -12.29 12.86
C ASP A 261 14.50 -11.25 13.37
N ASP A 262 14.93 -10.02 13.60
CA ASP A 262 14.09 -8.90 14.07
C ASP A 262 13.84 -7.94 12.90
N PRO A 263 12.58 -7.58 12.60
CA PRO A 263 12.25 -6.58 11.57
C PRO A 263 13.02 -5.26 11.72
N ILE A 264 13.54 -4.95 12.90
CA ILE A 264 14.47 -3.82 13.12
C ILE A 264 15.75 -4.33 13.79
N PRO A 265 16.83 -4.48 13.02
CA PRO A 265 18.08 -5.02 13.56
C PRO A 265 18.65 -4.13 14.67
N ALA A 266 19.12 -4.78 15.74
CA ALA A 266 19.78 -4.09 16.84
C ALA A 266 21.10 -3.44 16.37
N PRO A 267 21.54 -2.32 16.99
CA PRO A 267 22.78 -1.64 16.58
C PRO A 267 24.02 -2.53 16.54
N LYS A 268 24.13 -3.48 17.47
CA LYS A 268 25.26 -4.42 17.53
C LYS A 268 25.18 -5.50 16.46
N ALA A 269 23.98 -5.90 16.06
CA ALA A 269 23.76 -6.90 15.02
C ALA A 269 23.99 -6.31 13.63
N TRP A 270 23.71 -5.01 13.45
CA TRP A 270 23.85 -4.33 12.17
C TRP A 270 24.52 -2.95 12.33
N PRO A 271 25.85 -2.89 12.40
CA PRO A 271 26.60 -1.66 12.61
C PRO A 271 26.87 -0.86 11.31
N THR A 272 26.54 -1.41 10.15
CA THR A 272 26.82 -0.82 8.84
C THR A 272 26.10 0.52 8.65
N GLN A 273 26.75 1.45 7.96
CA GLN A 273 26.18 2.73 7.54
C GLN A 273 26.10 2.79 6.02
N TYR A 274 25.07 3.50 5.52
CA TYR A 274 24.71 3.57 4.12
C TYR A 274 24.62 5.02 3.63
N ASP A 275 25.01 5.23 2.38
CA ASP A 275 24.84 6.54 1.71
C ASP A 275 23.36 6.81 1.42
N VAL A 276 22.62 5.78 1.05
CA VAL A 276 21.19 5.86 0.77
C VAL A 276 20.45 4.70 1.44
N ILE A 277 19.31 4.99 2.05
CA ILE A 277 18.36 3.98 2.51
C ILE A 277 17.04 4.20 1.77
N THR A 278 16.48 3.12 1.22
CA THR A 278 15.18 3.13 0.53
C THR A 278 14.12 2.36 1.30
N SER A 279 12.86 2.80 1.16
CA SER A 279 11.68 2.11 1.66
C SER A 279 10.52 2.31 0.69
N VAL A 280 10.05 1.23 0.08
CA VAL A 280 8.96 1.31 -0.91
C VAL A 280 7.73 0.62 -0.37
N GLU A 281 6.72 1.42 -0.02
CA GLU A 281 5.39 0.96 0.46
C GLU A 281 5.47 -0.03 1.66
N LYS A 282 6.47 0.16 2.52
CA LYS A 282 6.66 -0.66 3.73
C LYS A 282 6.22 0.05 5.01
N LEU A 283 6.17 1.40 5.01
CA LEU A 283 5.71 2.16 6.19
C LEU A 283 4.26 1.85 6.54
N GLU A 284 3.41 1.59 5.55
CA GLU A 284 2.01 1.24 5.72
C GLU A 284 1.82 -0.13 6.38
N LEU A 285 2.83 -1.00 6.30
CA LEU A 285 2.79 -2.37 6.80
C LEU A 285 3.25 -2.49 8.27
N MET A 286 3.48 -1.35 8.93
CA MET A 286 3.97 -1.27 10.30
C MET A 286 2.93 -0.61 11.22
N GLN A 287 2.80 -1.09 12.46
CA GLN A 287 2.03 -0.41 13.49
C GLN A 287 2.75 0.89 13.95
N PRO A 288 2.04 1.88 14.53
CA PRO A 288 2.64 3.17 14.89
C PRO A 288 3.88 3.09 15.79
N GLY A 289 3.91 2.15 16.76
CA GLY A 289 5.08 1.92 17.61
C GLY A 289 6.29 1.43 16.84
N MET A 290 6.06 0.55 15.87
CA MET A 290 7.08 0.00 14.98
C MET A 290 7.64 1.08 14.05
N LYS A 291 6.79 1.93 13.45
CA LYS A 291 7.22 3.05 12.60
C LYS A 291 8.22 3.96 13.28
N LYS A 292 7.99 4.25 14.58
CA LYS A 292 8.94 5.04 15.37
C LYS A 292 10.30 4.36 15.49
N ARG A 293 10.33 3.07 15.85
CA ARG A 293 11.57 2.29 15.94
C ARG A 293 12.29 2.20 14.59
N TYR A 294 11.50 2.05 13.53
CA TYR A 294 11.98 1.95 12.16
C TYR A 294 12.70 3.24 11.72
N VAL A 295 12.07 4.42 11.82
CA VAL A 295 12.75 5.68 11.44
C VAL A 295 13.95 6.00 12.31
N GLN A 296 13.96 5.57 13.57
CA GLN A 296 15.16 5.69 14.44
C GLN A 296 16.30 4.76 13.98
N ALA A 297 15.97 3.58 13.45
CA ALA A 297 16.97 2.70 12.85
C ALA A 297 17.52 3.29 11.55
N ILE A 298 16.67 3.86 10.70
CA ILE A 298 17.09 4.61 9.49
C ILE A 298 18.10 5.70 9.86
N ASP A 299 17.76 6.60 10.81
CA ASP A 299 18.64 7.69 11.25
C ASP A 299 20.00 7.21 11.73
N ARG A 300 20.04 6.05 12.41
CA ARG A 300 21.28 5.42 12.90
C ARG A 300 22.12 4.83 11.77
N MET A 301 21.47 4.20 10.80
CA MET A 301 22.16 3.47 9.71
C MET A 301 22.56 4.37 8.55
N LEU A 302 22.10 5.61 8.49
CA LEU A 302 22.55 6.57 7.51
C LEU A 302 23.95 7.10 7.82
N ALA A 303 24.79 7.13 6.81
CA ALA A 303 26.10 7.80 6.86
C ALA A 303 25.91 9.33 6.96
N VAL A 304 26.97 10.04 7.33
CA VAL A 304 26.98 11.50 7.36
C VAL A 304 26.77 12.03 5.93
N GLY A 305 25.72 12.85 5.74
CA GLY A 305 25.34 13.34 4.42
C GLY A 305 24.48 12.38 3.61
N GLY A 306 24.14 11.22 4.15
CA GLY A 306 23.26 10.24 3.51
C GLY A 306 21.82 10.69 3.40
N ALA A 307 21.05 9.98 2.59
CA ALA A 307 19.66 10.27 2.27
C ALA A 307 18.73 9.09 2.55
N PHE A 308 17.54 9.37 3.06
CA PHE A 308 16.44 8.41 3.14
C PHE A 308 15.38 8.76 2.11
N ALA A 309 15.13 7.84 1.17
CA ALA A 309 14.11 7.98 0.15
C ALA A 309 13.01 6.94 0.35
N CYS A 310 11.76 7.37 0.41
CA CYS A 310 10.64 6.45 0.59
C CYS A 310 9.50 6.75 -0.37
N GLN A 311 8.84 5.69 -0.83
CA GLN A 311 7.55 5.74 -1.51
C GLN A 311 6.49 5.22 -0.55
N SER A 312 5.35 5.89 -0.48
CA SER A 312 4.27 5.53 0.45
C SER A 312 2.91 5.95 -0.09
N VAL A 313 1.88 5.17 0.23
CA VAL A 313 0.48 5.58 0.07
C VAL A 313 0.05 6.26 1.35
N VAL A 314 -0.39 7.52 1.24
CA VAL A 314 -0.78 8.34 2.38
C VAL A 314 -2.27 8.67 2.34
N LEU A 315 -2.86 8.84 3.52
CA LEU A 315 -4.27 9.21 3.68
C LEU A 315 -4.46 10.70 3.41
N ASN A 316 -5.52 11.05 2.70
CA ASN A 316 -6.01 12.41 2.62
C ASN A 316 -6.47 12.88 4.02
N GLU A 317 -6.16 14.13 4.40
CA GLU A 317 -6.46 14.66 5.73
C GLU A 317 -7.96 14.62 6.09
N GLU A 318 -8.84 14.94 5.13
CA GLU A 318 -10.28 15.03 5.35
C GLU A 318 -10.98 13.67 5.25
N LYS A 319 -10.44 12.73 4.46
CA LYS A 319 -11.05 11.44 4.17
C LYS A 319 -10.37 10.25 4.87
N ALA A 320 -9.46 10.52 5.81
CA ALA A 320 -8.65 9.49 6.45
C ALA A 320 -9.49 8.40 7.14
N ASP A 321 -10.59 8.77 7.80
CA ASP A 321 -11.41 7.82 8.55
C ASP A 321 -12.15 6.85 7.61
N ILE A 322 -12.74 7.37 6.53
CA ILE A 322 -13.42 6.51 5.55
C ILE A 322 -12.42 5.65 4.78
N ALA A 323 -11.26 6.20 4.41
CA ALA A 323 -10.21 5.44 3.73
C ALA A 323 -9.70 4.30 4.62
N THR A 324 -9.42 4.56 5.90
CA THR A 324 -8.98 3.54 6.85
C THR A 324 -10.04 2.45 7.03
N ALA A 325 -11.32 2.82 7.13
CA ALA A 325 -12.41 1.86 7.25
C ALA A 325 -12.57 1.00 6.00
N ALA A 326 -12.53 1.61 4.80
CA ALA A 326 -12.64 0.92 3.52
C ALA A 326 -11.47 -0.06 3.29
N MET A 327 -10.26 0.28 3.76
CA MET A 327 -9.07 -0.58 3.68
C MET A 327 -9.01 -1.69 4.75
N SER A 328 -10.05 -1.90 5.54
CA SER A 328 -10.08 -2.97 6.57
C SER A 328 -9.81 -4.38 6.04
N VAL A 329 -10.18 -4.66 4.79
CA VAL A 329 -9.89 -5.93 4.11
C VAL A 329 -8.38 -6.18 3.95
N HIS A 330 -7.59 -5.14 3.71
CA HIS A 330 -6.13 -5.26 3.60
C HIS A 330 -5.55 -5.71 4.94
N LYS A 331 -6.02 -5.09 6.05
CA LYS A 331 -5.60 -5.46 7.39
C LYS A 331 -6.05 -6.86 7.79
N ALA A 332 -7.27 -7.27 7.40
CA ALA A 332 -7.84 -8.56 7.79
C ALA A 332 -7.22 -9.75 7.05
N TYR A 333 -6.86 -9.59 5.77
CA TYR A 333 -6.58 -10.72 4.89
C TYR A 333 -5.27 -10.63 4.11
N VAL A 334 -4.62 -9.46 4.04
CA VAL A 334 -3.39 -9.29 3.25
C VAL A 334 -2.22 -8.93 4.18
N TRP A 335 -2.33 -7.84 4.93
CA TRP A 335 -1.26 -7.34 5.81
C TRP A 335 -1.81 -7.01 7.21
N PRO A 336 -1.72 -7.92 8.19
CA PRO A 336 -2.30 -7.74 9.52
C PRO A 336 -1.88 -6.48 10.28
N ALA A 337 -0.65 -6.01 10.06
CA ALA A 337 -0.12 -4.76 10.64
C ALA A 337 -0.44 -3.50 9.81
N PHE A 338 -1.20 -3.62 8.72
CA PHE A 338 -1.52 -2.50 7.84
C PHE A 338 -2.10 -1.29 8.58
N SER A 339 -1.40 -0.17 8.46
CA SER A 339 -1.69 1.07 9.18
C SER A 339 -1.20 2.27 8.37
N PRO A 340 -1.92 2.70 7.34
CA PRO A 340 -1.55 3.88 6.56
C PRO A 340 -1.59 5.14 7.41
N MET A 341 -0.86 6.19 7.02
CA MET A 341 -0.77 7.44 7.76
C MET A 341 -1.02 8.65 6.84
N ARG A 342 -1.31 9.81 7.43
CA ARG A 342 -1.33 11.08 6.70
C ARG A 342 0.09 11.53 6.39
N LEU A 343 0.27 12.34 5.35
CA LEU A 343 1.58 12.92 5.03
C LEU A 343 2.09 13.82 6.16
N SER A 344 1.21 14.57 6.82
CA SER A 344 1.54 15.37 8.00
C SER A 344 2.06 14.51 9.17
N ASP A 345 1.53 13.31 9.37
CA ASP A 345 2.02 12.36 10.38
C ASP A 345 3.38 11.77 9.98
N MET A 346 3.68 11.62 8.69
CA MET A 346 5.01 11.20 8.21
C MET A 346 6.06 12.28 8.50
N HIS A 347 5.78 13.56 8.20
CA HIS A 347 6.65 14.68 8.59
C HIS A 347 6.89 14.71 10.09
N LYS A 348 5.83 14.55 10.88
CA LYS A 348 5.91 14.51 12.35
C LYS A 348 6.72 13.32 12.87
N LEU A 349 6.59 12.14 12.23
CA LEU A 349 7.34 10.94 12.57
C LEU A 349 8.84 11.16 12.38
N VAL A 350 9.24 11.65 11.20
CA VAL A 350 10.63 11.94 10.85
C VAL A 350 11.20 13.05 11.75
N ASP A 351 10.56 14.21 11.83
CA ASP A 351 11.05 15.37 12.61
C ASP A 351 11.21 15.08 14.11
N ARG A 352 10.28 14.30 14.70
CA ARG A 352 10.28 14.08 16.17
C ARG A 352 11.25 13.01 16.63
N PHE A 353 11.47 11.99 15.81
CA PHE A 353 12.16 10.79 16.26
C PHE A 353 13.51 10.56 15.61
N THR A 354 13.92 11.45 14.70
CA THR A 354 15.21 11.39 13.99
C THR A 354 15.89 12.74 13.91
N ASN A 355 17.12 12.76 13.39
CA ASN A 355 17.80 13.98 12.96
C ASN A 355 17.54 14.33 11.49
N LEU A 356 16.68 13.57 10.84
CA LEU A 356 16.30 13.78 9.44
C LEU A 356 15.18 14.82 9.32
N ARG A 357 14.98 15.29 8.08
CA ARG A 357 13.88 16.15 7.65
C ARG A 357 13.54 15.84 6.21
N ILE A 358 12.25 15.73 5.91
CA ILE A 358 11.75 15.64 4.55
C ILE A 358 11.98 17.00 3.88
N ILE A 359 12.73 17.01 2.77
CA ILE A 359 13.10 18.21 2.02
C ILE A 359 12.43 18.30 0.66
N SER A 360 11.99 17.15 0.11
CA SER A 360 11.19 17.10 -1.11
C SER A 360 10.16 15.99 -1.05
N GLN A 361 9.07 16.19 -1.78
CA GLN A 361 7.99 15.23 -1.94
C GLN A 361 7.41 15.31 -3.34
N THR A 362 7.18 14.15 -3.97
CA THR A 362 6.58 14.04 -5.30
C THR A 362 5.26 13.30 -5.19
N HIS A 363 4.17 13.95 -5.61
CA HIS A 363 2.81 13.43 -5.62
C HIS A 363 2.45 12.89 -7.00
N PHE A 364 1.93 11.66 -7.07
CA PHE A 364 1.60 11.01 -8.35
C PHE A 364 0.35 10.11 -8.28
N PRO A 365 -0.77 10.58 -7.68
CA PRO A 365 -1.95 9.74 -7.44
C PRO A 365 -2.55 9.19 -8.73
N GLY A 366 -2.61 9.96 -9.82
CA GLY A 366 -3.16 9.51 -11.09
C GLY A 366 -2.33 8.42 -11.75
N HIS A 367 -1.01 8.48 -11.64
CA HIS A 367 -0.11 7.43 -12.12
C HIS A 367 -0.28 6.12 -11.32
N TYR A 368 -0.36 6.25 -10.00
CA TYR A 368 -0.59 5.11 -9.12
C TYR A 368 -1.94 4.45 -9.39
N GLN A 369 -2.99 5.25 -9.54
CA GLN A 369 -4.34 4.79 -9.88
C GLN A 369 -4.37 4.05 -11.23
N ALA A 370 -3.74 4.61 -12.26
CA ALA A 370 -3.64 3.96 -13.57
C ALA A 370 -2.91 2.62 -13.49
N GLY A 371 -1.83 2.54 -12.69
CA GLY A 371 -1.12 1.29 -12.43
C GLY A 371 -1.99 0.24 -11.75
N LEU A 372 -2.76 0.61 -10.72
CA LEU A 372 -3.69 -0.30 -10.05
C LEU A 372 -4.76 -0.84 -11.00
N ARG A 373 -5.31 0.02 -11.87
CA ARG A 373 -6.24 -0.39 -12.92
C ARG A 373 -5.61 -1.47 -13.81
N LEU A 374 -4.40 -1.22 -14.31
CA LEU A 374 -3.70 -2.15 -15.19
C LEU A 374 -3.33 -3.46 -14.47
N GLN A 375 -2.91 -3.39 -13.21
CA GLN A 375 -2.65 -4.57 -12.37
C GLN A 375 -3.92 -5.42 -12.19
N ARG A 376 -5.05 -4.79 -11.88
CA ARG A 376 -6.34 -5.48 -11.73
C ARG A 376 -6.78 -6.13 -13.04
N GLU A 377 -6.76 -5.40 -14.15
CA GLU A 377 -7.11 -5.92 -15.48
C GLU A 377 -6.18 -7.06 -15.92
N THR A 378 -4.90 -7.01 -15.55
CA THR A 378 -3.93 -8.08 -15.82
C THR A 378 -4.28 -9.32 -15.00
N PHE A 379 -4.57 -9.16 -13.69
CA PHE A 379 -4.99 -10.26 -12.83
C PHE A 379 -6.30 -10.90 -13.29
N GLU A 380 -7.30 -10.10 -13.66
CA GLU A 380 -8.57 -10.58 -14.19
C GLU A 380 -8.37 -11.40 -15.50
N GLY A 381 -7.44 -10.97 -16.35
CA GLY A 381 -7.04 -11.72 -17.54
C GLY A 381 -6.38 -13.06 -17.22
N ASN A 382 -5.64 -13.15 -16.11
CA ASN A 382 -4.91 -14.32 -15.64
C ASN A 382 -5.69 -15.18 -14.63
N ILE A 383 -7.00 -14.95 -14.45
CA ILE A 383 -7.80 -15.62 -13.41
C ILE A 383 -7.81 -17.15 -13.52
N ARG A 384 -7.68 -17.70 -14.73
CA ARG A 384 -7.59 -19.14 -14.98
C ARG A 384 -6.24 -19.70 -14.56
N GLN A 385 -5.18 -18.95 -14.84
CA GLN A 385 -3.82 -19.34 -14.41
C GLN A 385 -3.74 -19.29 -12.88
N ALA A 386 -4.27 -18.23 -12.24
CA ALA A 386 -4.36 -18.15 -10.78
C ALA A 386 -5.07 -19.37 -10.16
N ALA A 387 -6.12 -19.89 -10.83
CA ALA A 387 -6.79 -21.10 -10.38
C ALA A 387 -5.92 -22.35 -10.55
N ALA A 388 -5.15 -22.45 -11.61
CA ALA A 388 -4.22 -23.55 -11.87
C ALA A 388 -3.05 -23.56 -10.88
N ASP A 389 -2.58 -22.38 -10.47
CA ASP A 389 -1.51 -22.17 -9.48
C ASP A 389 -1.98 -22.38 -8.02
N GLY A 390 -3.24 -22.77 -7.81
CA GLY A 390 -3.78 -23.14 -6.50
C GLY A 390 -4.43 -22.01 -5.72
N PHE A 391 -4.56 -20.81 -6.30
CA PHE A 391 -5.33 -19.73 -5.69
C PHE A 391 -6.83 -20.00 -5.81
N ASP A 392 -7.49 -20.33 -4.69
CA ASP A 392 -8.92 -20.65 -4.65
C ASP A 392 -9.82 -19.46 -5.05
N VAL A 393 -11.12 -19.73 -5.19
CA VAL A 393 -12.08 -18.70 -5.65
C VAL A 393 -12.20 -17.53 -4.67
N VAL A 394 -12.07 -17.77 -3.36
CA VAL A 394 -12.15 -16.73 -2.31
C VAL A 394 -10.92 -15.83 -2.40
N TYR A 395 -9.73 -16.45 -2.54
CA TYR A 395 -8.48 -15.71 -2.70
C TYR A 395 -8.48 -14.83 -3.97
N ARG A 396 -8.95 -15.37 -5.10
CA ARG A 396 -9.03 -14.61 -6.35
C ARG A 396 -10.00 -13.42 -6.23
N ARG A 397 -11.15 -13.59 -5.54
CA ARG A 397 -12.08 -12.49 -5.26
C ARG A 397 -11.47 -11.47 -4.29
N LEU A 398 -10.75 -11.91 -3.27
CA LEU A 398 -9.99 -11.02 -2.37
C LEU A 398 -9.03 -10.13 -3.18
N TRP A 399 -8.28 -10.75 -4.10
CA TRP A 399 -7.27 -10.01 -4.86
C TRP A 399 -7.88 -8.98 -5.81
N ILE A 400 -8.96 -9.34 -6.51
CA ILE A 400 -9.73 -8.38 -7.32
C ILE A 400 -10.31 -7.25 -6.45
N TYR A 401 -10.91 -7.61 -5.31
CA TYR A 401 -11.54 -6.62 -4.43
C TYR A 401 -10.53 -5.63 -3.85
N GLN A 402 -9.39 -6.12 -3.37
CA GLN A 402 -8.37 -5.24 -2.77
C GLN A 402 -7.75 -4.29 -3.80
N LEU A 403 -7.49 -4.74 -5.03
CA LEU A 403 -7.01 -3.87 -6.12
C LEU A 403 -8.08 -2.84 -6.50
N ALA A 404 -9.34 -3.27 -6.66
CA ALA A 404 -10.46 -2.38 -6.97
C ALA A 404 -10.71 -1.34 -5.86
N MET A 405 -10.58 -1.72 -4.59
CA MET A 405 -10.73 -0.81 -3.46
C MET A 405 -9.62 0.24 -3.43
N ARG A 406 -8.37 -0.16 -3.65
CA ARG A 406 -7.25 0.79 -3.74
C ARG A 406 -7.46 1.75 -4.91
N GLU A 407 -7.81 1.25 -6.09
CA GLU A 407 -8.12 2.08 -7.27
C GLU A 407 -9.26 3.08 -6.97
N ALA A 408 -10.35 2.62 -6.36
CA ALA A 408 -11.49 3.46 -5.99
C ALA A 408 -11.13 4.57 -4.99
N LEU A 409 -10.25 4.28 -4.02
CA LEU A 409 -9.76 5.27 -3.04
C LEU A 409 -8.94 6.37 -3.70
N PHE A 410 -8.07 6.04 -4.68
CA PHE A 410 -7.34 7.04 -5.46
C PHE A 410 -8.28 7.91 -6.29
N ILE A 411 -9.22 7.32 -7.03
CA ILE A 411 -10.21 8.07 -7.83
C ILE A 411 -11.06 8.99 -6.95
N ALA A 412 -11.43 8.53 -5.74
CA ALA A 412 -12.19 9.35 -4.79
C ALA A 412 -11.33 10.42 -4.09
N GLY A 413 -10.02 10.48 -4.33
CA GLY A 413 -9.10 11.38 -3.64
C GLY A 413 -9.04 11.15 -2.13
N ALA A 414 -9.23 9.90 -1.70
CA ALA A 414 -9.17 9.53 -0.28
C ALA A 414 -7.77 9.11 0.16
N VAL A 415 -6.93 8.79 -0.79
CA VAL A 415 -5.49 8.48 -0.62
C VAL A 415 -4.68 9.19 -1.70
N ASP A 416 -3.38 9.31 -1.44
CA ASP A 416 -2.38 9.84 -2.37
C ASP A 416 -1.15 8.94 -2.37
N ALA A 417 -0.36 8.98 -3.45
CA ALA A 417 0.92 8.30 -3.55
C ALA A 417 2.04 9.34 -3.59
N VAL A 418 3.02 9.16 -2.72
CA VAL A 418 4.12 10.12 -2.57
C VAL A 418 5.47 9.41 -2.56
N GLN A 419 6.46 10.04 -3.21
CA GLN A 419 7.88 9.76 -2.96
C GLN A 419 8.45 10.91 -2.15
N CYS A 420 9.09 10.61 -1.02
CA CYS A 420 9.69 11.60 -0.13
C CYS A 420 11.20 11.38 -0.02
N LEU A 421 11.95 12.46 0.00
CA LEU A 421 13.38 12.47 0.30
C LEU A 421 13.62 13.19 1.63
N ALA A 422 14.29 12.52 2.55
CA ALA A 422 14.72 13.10 3.82
C ALA A 422 16.24 13.05 3.96
N THR A 423 16.80 14.13 4.48
CA THR A 423 18.24 14.26 4.74
C THR A 423 18.48 14.78 6.16
N THR A 424 19.72 14.71 6.63
CA THR A 424 20.09 15.23 7.95
C THR A 424 19.80 16.73 8.03
N ARG A 425 19.15 17.15 9.11
CA ARG A 425 18.87 18.57 9.37
C ARG A 425 20.17 19.35 9.61
N HIS A 426 20.39 20.41 8.82
CA HIS A 426 21.46 21.34 9.10
C HIS A 426 21.05 22.25 10.27
N ARG A 427 21.67 22.08 11.44
CA ARG A 427 21.53 23.02 12.56
C ARG A 427 22.25 24.33 12.20
N ARG A 428 21.52 25.45 12.07
CA ARG A 428 22.16 26.77 12.03
C ARG A 428 22.91 26.97 13.35
N GLY A 429 24.24 26.95 13.30
CA GLY A 429 25.10 27.28 14.44
C GLY A 429 26.02 26.19 14.99
N GLY A 430 26.13 25.06 14.36
CA GLY A 430 27.21 24.09 14.63
C GLY A 430 28.42 24.42 13.76
N ARG A 431 29.35 25.28 14.23
CA ARG A 431 30.74 25.30 13.76
C ARG A 431 31.51 24.25 14.51
#